data_6cee9bdfb3c062ac048240376b255bb3
#
_entry.id   6cee9bdfb3c062ac048240376b255bb3
#
_cell.length_a   1.000
_cell.length_b   1.000
_cell.length_c   1.000
_cell.angle_alpha   90.00
_cell.angle_beta   90.00
_cell.angle_gamma   90.00
#
_symmetry.space_group_name_H-M   'P 1'
#
loop_
_entity.id
_entity.type
_entity.pdbx_description
1 polymer ?
#
loop_
_entity_poly.entity_id
_entity_poly.type
_entity_poly.pdbx_seq_one_letter_code
_entity_poly.pdbx_strand_id
1 'polypeptide(L)'
;MSPAPGRPRRIPLRLRRTAVPWERQAPTWRDAKPALIAEALKRAQSRPSGNWYVIGASRDLPPGRALGATVGSTEVVAWRDGEGKLRTGPGACPHLGAPLRDSPVHCGTLVCHWHGLSLDGGPFAGWEPYPAFDDGVLLWVRLDRVGGEPPSERPYVPVRPRAWDAVEAVYRGVGRCEPEDVVANRLDPWHGAWFHPYSFVDLTVTGTPADDPADDDGFTVDVSFKVAGRLVVPVRARFSAPEPRTVVMHIIEGEGAGSVVETHATPLAPDGRGR
;
A
#
# COMPACT_ATOMS: atom_id res chain seq x y z
N MET A 1 38.80 -7.96 20.36
CA MET A 1 38.69 -8.02 18.89
C MET A 1 38.23 -6.66 18.40
N SER A 2 39.14 -5.90 17.76
CA SER A 2 38.80 -4.59 17.18
C SER A 2 37.87 -4.77 15.97
N PRO A 3 36.82 -3.93 15.80
CA PRO A 3 35.97 -3.99 14.63
C PRO A 3 36.80 -3.65 13.38
N ALA A 4 36.59 -4.43 12.31
CA ALA A 4 37.21 -4.18 11.03
C ALA A 4 36.85 -2.77 10.52
N PRO A 5 37.77 -2.04 9.86
CA PRO A 5 37.50 -0.73 9.31
C PRO A 5 36.40 -0.81 8.29
N GLY A 6 35.28 -0.10 8.54
CA GLY A 6 34.15 -0.03 7.63
C GLY A 6 34.61 0.50 6.26
N ARG A 7 34.19 -0.18 5.17
CA ARG A 7 34.39 0.32 3.81
C ARG A 7 33.88 1.76 3.71
N PRO A 8 34.62 2.67 3.05
CA PRO A 8 34.13 4.03 2.87
C PRO A 8 32.79 3.98 2.17
N ARG A 9 31.74 4.57 2.79
CA ARG A 9 30.43 4.72 2.17
C ARG A 9 30.62 5.51 0.88
N ARG A 10 30.47 4.84 -0.27
CA ARG A 10 30.45 5.53 -1.56
C ARG A 10 29.27 6.50 -1.54
N ILE A 11 29.50 7.73 -1.95
CA ILE A 11 28.41 8.70 -2.14
C ILE A 11 27.50 8.13 -3.22
N PRO A 12 26.22 7.83 -2.92
CA PRO A 12 25.31 7.16 -3.86
C PRO A 12 24.86 8.07 -4.98
N LEU A 13 25.22 9.36 -4.90
CA LEU A 13 24.79 10.40 -5.81
C LEU A 13 25.64 10.39 -7.07
N ARG A 14 25.00 10.46 -8.24
CA ARG A 14 25.64 10.69 -9.54
C ARG A 14 25.30 12.08 -10.05
N LEU A 15 26.31 12.76 -10.54
CA LEU A 15 26.14 14.03 -11.26
C LEU A 15 26.02 13.72 -12.76
N ARG A 16 24.87 13.97 -13.34
CA ARG A 16 24.68 13.86 -14.81
C ARG A 16 25.42 14.97 -15.53
N ARG A 17 25.88 14.71 -16.76
CA ARG A 17 26.53 15.71 -17.58
C ARG A 17 25.60 16.88 -17.93
N THR A 18 24.32 16.57 -18.20
CA THR A 18 23.27 17.57 -18.52
C THR A 18 22.01 17.26 -17.68
N ALA A 19 21.29 18.32 -17.30
CA ALA A 19 19.91 18.17 -16.86
C ALA A 19 19.07 17.72 -18.07
N VAL A 20 18.11 16.83 -17.84
CA VAL A 20 17.14 16.43 -18.87
C VAL A 20 15.79 17.00 -18.48
N PRO A 21 15.36 18.10 -19.08
CA PRO A 21 13.99 18.56 -18.95
C PRO A 21 13.04 17.58 -19.63
N TRP A 22 11.77 17.61 -19.24
CA TRP A 22 10.76 16.65 -19.71
C TRP A 22 10.71 16.59 -21.25
N GLU A 23 10.79 17.72 -21.94
CA GLU A 23 10.69 17.84 -23.40
C GLU A 23 11.84 17.12 -24.15
N ARG A 24 12.92 16.80 -23.45
CA ARG A 24 14.08 16.11 -24.01
C ARG A 24 14.21 14.65 -23.55
N GLN A 25 13.26 14.15 -22.80
CA GLN A 25 13.22 12.73 -22.46
C GLN A 25 12.81 11.91 -23.69
N ALA A 26 13.41 10.74 -23.84
CA ALA A 26 12.97 9.78 -24.87
C ALA A 26 11.60 9.23 -24.51
N PRO A 27 10.61 9.24 -25.41
CA PRO A 27 9.33 8.60 -25.19
C PRO A 27 9.47 7.10 -24.99
N THR A 28 8.78 6.54 -24.00
CA THR A 28 8.89 5.12 -23.61
C THR A 28 7.87 4.21 -24.30
N TRP A 29 6.92 4.77 -25.08
CA TRP A 29 5.81 3.99 -25.68
C TRP A 29 6.25 2.87 -26.62
N ARG A 30 7.43 2.99 -27.27
CA ARG A 30 7.97 1.95 -28.18
C ARG A 30 8.45 0.72 -27.42
N ASP A 31 8.94 0.92 -26.19
CA ASP A 31 9.48 -0.13 -25.35
C ASP A 31 8.41 -0.73 -24.45
N ALA A 32 7.32 0.01 -24.22
CA ALA A 32 6.19 -0.44 -23.42
C ALA A 32 5.58 -1.75 -23.99
N LYS A 33 5.28 -2.68 -23.11
CA LYS A 33 4.74 -4.01 -23.43
C LYS A 33 3.37 -4.21 -22.78
N PRO A 34 2.28 -3.64 -23.34
CA PRO A 34 0.95 -3.71 -22.73
C PRO A 34 0.49 -5.14 -22.46
N ALA A 35 0.84 -6.09 -23.33
CA ALA A 35 0.48 -7.50 -23.16
C ALA A 35 1.09 -8.12 -21.90
N LEU A 36 2.35 -7.77 -21.57
CA LEU A 36 3.01 -8.25 -20.34
C LEU A 36 2.38 -7.65 -19.10
N ILE A 37 2.01 -6.36 -19.15
CA ILE A 37 1.32 -5.70 -18.04
C ILE A 37 -0.05 -6.36 -17.81
N ALA A 38 -0.83 -6.56 -18.88
CA ALA A 38 -2.13 -7.20 -18.81
C ALA A 38 -2.06 -8.63 -18.26
N GLU A 39 -1.05 -9.40 -18.67
CA GLU A 39 -0.88 -10.76 -18.17
C GLU A 39 -0.43 -10.78 -16.70
N ALA A 40 0.47 -9.89 -16.28
CA ALA A 40 0.85 -9.75 -14.87
C ALA A 40 -0.34 -9.32 -14.01
N LEU A 41 -1.16 -8.38 -14.48
CA LEU A 41 -2.41 -7.98 -13.84
C LEU A 41 -3.38 -9.15 -13.69
N LYS A 42 -3.61 -9.91 -14.76
CA LYS A 42 -4.49 -11.09 -14.74
C LYS A 42 -4.03 -12.11 -13.70
N ARG A 43 -2.72 -12.37 -13.61
CA ARG A 43 -2.16 -13.26 -12.58
C ARG A 43 -2.35 -12.69 -11.18
N ALA A 44 -2.12 -11.39 -10.97
CA ALA A 44 -2.39 -10.73 -9.71
C ALA A 44 -3.84 -10.88 -9.27
N GLN A 45 -4.79 -10.65 -10.20
CA GLN A 45 -6.24 -10.79 -9.94
C GLN A 45 -6.67 -12.23 -9.63
N SER A 46 -5.91 -13.24 -10.01
CA SER A 46 -6.20 -14.65 -9.69
C SER A 46 -5.67 -15.10 -8.32
N ARG A 47 -4.88 -14.28 -7.65
CA ARG A 47 -4.33 -14.59 -6.34
C ARG A 47 -5.32 -14.28 -5.23
N PRO A 48 -5.34 -15.03 -4.12
CA PRO A 48 -6.22 -14.72 -2.99
C PRO A 48 -5.71 -13.50 -2.22
N SER A 49 -6.62 -12.60 -1.86
CA SER A 49 -6.35 -11.50 -0.92
C SER A 49 -6.71 -11.87 0.53
N GLY A 50 -7.44 -12.98 0.72
CA GLY A 50 -7.97 -13.39 2.00
C GLY A 50 -8.99 -12.40 2.58
N ASN A 51 -9.61 -11.58 1.73
CA ASN A 51 -10.61 -10.54 2.08
C ASN A 51 -10.07 -9.40 2.94
N TRP A 52 -8.75 -9.16 2.96
CA TRP A 52 -8.14 -8.08 3.73
C TRP A 52 -8.08 -6.78 2.93
N TYR A 53 -8.36 -5.66 3.62
CA TYR A 53 -8.37 -4.31 3.05
C TYR A 53 -7.64 -3.34 3.96
N VAL A 54 -6.80 -2.48 3.40
CA VAL A 54 -6.16 -1.38 4.13
C VAL A 54 -7.17 -0.28 4.37
N ILE A 55 -7.28 0.19 5.60
CA ILE A 55 -8.21 1.25 6.01
C ILE A 55 -7.52 2.53 6.48
N GLY A 56 -6.23 2.51 6.73
CA GLY A 56 -5.48 3.69 7.16
C GLY A 56 -4.05 3.38 7.58
N ALA A 57 -3.32 4.40 7.99
CA ALA A 57 -2.01 4.24 8.61
C ALA A 57 -2.15 3.99 10.11
N SER A 58 -1.31 3.10 10.66
CA SER A 58 -1.34 2.77 12.10
C SER A 58 -1.14 4.00 12.99
N ARG A 59 -0.24 4.92 12.58
CA ARG A 59 0.03 6.18 13.29
C ARG A 59 -1.12 7.17 13.30
N ASP A 60 -2.07 7.07 12.35
CA ASP A 60 -3.21 7.98 12.24
C ASP A 60 -4.36 7.62 13.20
N LEU A 61 -4.24 6.47 13.87
CA LEU A 61 -5.21 6.01 14.88
C LEU A 61 -4.56 5.92 16.27
N PRO A 62 -4.36 7.06 16.97
CA PRO A 62 -3.89 7.04 18.35
C PRO A 62 -4.99 6.52 19.30
N PRO A 63 -4.63 6.06 20.51
CA PRO A 63 -5.59 5.76 21.57
C PRO A 63 -6.55 6.93 21.83
N GLY A 64 -7.79 6.63 22.19
CA GLY A 64 -8.80 7.64 22.49
C GLY A 64 -9.58 8.16 21.29
N ARG A 65 -9.26 7.71 20.07
CA ARG A 65 -9.93 8.14 18.83
C ARG A 65 -10.51 6.97 18.06
N ALA A 66 -11.59 7.24 17.32
CA ALA A 66 -12.14 6.35 16.32
C ALA A 66 -11.71 6.81 14.92
N LEU A 67 -11.59 5.87 13.99
CA LEU A 67 -11.35 6.07 12.57
C LEU A 67 -12.52 5.44 11.79
N GLY A 68 -13.16 6.21 10.93
CA GLY A 68 -14.12 5.69 9.96
C GLY A 68 -13.45 5.38 8.63
N ALA A 69 -13.83 4.27 8.02
CA ALA A 69 -13.43 3.89 6.67
C ALA A 69 -14.62 3.31 5.90
N THR A 70 -14.50 3.29 4.57
CA THR A 70 -15.48 2.63 3.69
C THR A 70 -14.74 1.64 2.81
N VAL A 71 -15.25 0.44 2.70
CA VAL A 71 -14.71 -0.64 1.85
C VAL A 71 -15.87 -1.30 1.12
N GLY A 72 -15.91 -1.20 -0.21
CA GLY A 72 -16.98 -1.79 -1.02
C GLY A 72 -18.38 -1.37 -0.55
N SER A 73 -18.60 -0.11 -0.21
CA SER A 73 -19.81 0.45 0.41
C SER A 73 -20.09 -0.02 1.84
N THR A 74 -19.23 -0.82 2.45
CA THR A 74 -19.34 -1.19 3.85
C THR A 74 -18.66 -0.13 4.70
N GLU A 75 -19.42 0.52 5.59
CA GLU A 75 -18.85 1.43 6.58
C GLU A 75 -18.20 0.63 7.70
N VAL A 76 -16.97 1.01 8.04
CA VAL A 76 -16.16 0.39 9.09
C VAL A 76 -15.77 1.45 10.11
N VAL A 77 -15.85 1.10 11.38
CA VAL A 77 -15.20 1.87 12.45
C VAL A 77 -14.00 1.08 12.98
N ALA A 78 -12.92 1.79 13.29
CA ALA A 78 -11.74 1.25 13.92
C ALA A 78 -11.32 2.09 15.12
N TRP A 79 -10.81 1.45 16.18
CA TRP A 79 -10.27 2.11 17.37
C TRP A 79 -9.23 1.23 18.06
N ARG A 80 -8.54 1.77 19.06
CA ARG A 80 -7.65 0.98 19.89
C ARG A 80 -8.30 0.71 21.24
N ASP A 81 -8.29 -0.57 21.67
CA ASP A 81 -8.74 -0.95 23.01
C ASP A 81 -7.77 -0.50 24.12
N GLY A 82 -8.07 -0.85 25.38
CA GLY A 82 -7.27 -0.47 26.54
C GLY A 82 -5.85 -1.03 26.56
N GLU A 83 -5.58 -2.08 25.77
CA GLU A 83 -4.25 -2.67 25.58
C GLU A 83 -3.54 -2.13 24.32
N GLY A 84 -4.17 -1.20 23.59
CA GLY A 84 -3.68 -0.64 22.34
C GLY A 84 -3.93 -1.52 21.11
N LYS A 85 -4.63 -2.64 21.26
CA LYS A 85 -4.96 -3.56 20.17
C LYS A 85 -6.01 -2.93 19.25
N LEU A 86 -5.81 -3.07 17.94
CA LEU A 86 -6.80 -2.64 16.93
C LEU A 86 -8.10 -3.43 17.06
N ARG A 87 -9.20 -2.70 17.11
CA ARG A 87 -10.58 -3.22 17.03
C ARG A 87 -11.25 -2.61 15.81
N THR A 88 -12.08 -3.41 15.14
CA THR A 88 -12.88 -2.96 13.99
C THR A 88 -14.27 -3.57 14.04
N GLY A 89 -15.22 -2.89 13.40
CA GLY A 89 -16.57 -3.41 13.26
C GLY A 89 -17.42 -2.55 12.35
N PRO A 90 -18.73 -2.84 12.21
CA PRO A 90 -19.67 -2.03 11.45
C PRO A 90 -19.64 -0.56 11.88
N GLY A 91 -19.63 0.37 10.89
CA GLY A 91 -19.58 1.80 11.15
C GLY A 91 -20.84 2.41 11.76
N ALA A 92 -21.96 1.66 11.78
CA ALA A 92 -23.23 2.07 12.34
C ALA A 92 -23.46 1.47 13.74
N CYS A 93 -23.93 2.30 14.65
CA CYS A 93 -24.30 1.87 15.99
C CYS A 93 -25.51 0.89 15.94
N PRO A 94 -25.46 -0.26 16.63
CA PRO A 94 -26.53 -1.26 16.62
C PRO A 94 -27.84 -0.76 17.25
N HIS A 95 -27.82 0.32 18.04
CA HIS A 95 -29.02 0.86 18.65
C HIS A 95 -29.93 1.52 17.62
N LEU A 96 -29.49 2.63 17.00
CA LEU A 96 -30.27 3.43 16.05
C LEU A 96 -29.44 3.92 14.86
N GLY A 97 -28.36 3.24 14.50
CA GLY A 97 -27.59 3.51 13.28
C GLY A 97 -26.70 4.78 13.31
N ALA A 98 -26.41 5.34 14.49
CA ALA A 98 -25.52 6.49 14.60
C ALA A 98 -24.14 6.18 13.99
N PRO A 99 -23.50 7.12 13.26
CA PRO A 99 -22.16 6.90 12.70
C PRO A 99 -21.12 6.82 13.83
N LEU A 100 -20.49 5.66 13.98
CA LEU A 100 -19.53 5.41 15.06
C LEU A 100 -18.17 6.09 14.84
N ARG A 101 -17.85 6.50 13.61
CA ARG A 101 -16.59 7.21 13.28
C ARG A 101 -16.40 8.49 14.08
N ASP A 102 -17.50 9.12 14.49
CA ASP A 102 -17.51 10.38 15.24
C ASP A 102 -17.62 10.16 16.75
N SER A 103 -17.57 8.92 17.20
CA SER A 103 -17.76 8.51 18.58
C SER A 103 -16.45 8.56 19.39
N PRO A 104 -16.45 9.01 20.64
CA PRO A 104 -15.26 9.01 21.49
C PRO A 104 -14.89 7.58 21.93
N VAL A 105 -13.60 7.42 22.25
CA VAL A 105 -13.07 6.18 22.85
C VAL A 105 -12.57 6.51 24.25
N HIS A 106 -13.18 5.91 25.27
CA HIS A 106 -12.81 6.08 26.68
C HIS A 106 -12.24 4.79 27.24
N CYS A 107 -11.00 4.83 27.72
CA CYS A 107 -10.30 3.66 28.29
C CYS A 107 -10.37 2.42 27.33
N GLY A 108 -10.25 2.66 26.02
CA GLY A 108 -10.30 1.60 25.03
C GLY A 108 -11.70 1.12 24.60
N THR A 109 -12.75 1.68 25.17
CA THR A 109 -14.14 1.38 24.82
C THR A 109 -14.69 2.49 23.90
N LEU A 110 -15.25 2.10 22.74
CA LEU A 110 -15.94 2.99 21.81
C LEU A 110 -17.32 3.31 22.37
N VAL A 111 -17.63 4.60 22.59
CA VAL A 111 -18.90 5.03 23.19
C VAL A 111 -19.70 5.81 22.15
N CYS A 112 -20.84 5.26 21.71
CA CYS A 112 -21.70 5.91 20.73
C CYS A 112 -22.13 7.31 21.23
N HIS A 113 -21.85 8.34 20.44
CA HIS A 113 -22.07 9.72 20.83
C HIS A 113 -23.55 10.14 20.89
N TRP A 114 -24.48 9.33 20.34
CA TRP A 114 -25.91 9.65 20.43
C TRP A 114 -26.49 9.29 21.79
N HIS A 115 -26.28 8.05 22.29
CA HIS A 115 -26.97 7.58 23.49
C HIS A 115 -26.04 6.86 24.48
N GLY A 116 -24.72 6.93 24.30
CA GLY A 116 -23.76 6.38 25.24
C GLY A 116 -23.62 4.85 25.22
N LEU A 117 -24.14 4.17 24.16
CA LEU A 117 -23.91 2.73 24.04
C LEU A 117 -22.40 2.45 23.94
N SER A 118 -21.92 1.58 24.81
CA SER A 118 -20.51 1.20 24.91
C SER A 118 -20.26 -0.09 24.14
N LEU A 119 -19.24 -0.06 23.26
CA LEU A 119 -18.77 -1.20 22.46
C LEU A 119 -17.31 -1.48 22.82
N ASP A 120 -17.06 -2.61 23.47
CA ASP A 120 -15.72 -3.05 23.90
C ASP A 120 -14.97 -3.88 22.84
N GLY A 121 -15.59 -4.11 21.68
CA GLY A 121 -15.07 -4.93 20.61
C GLY A 121 -15.54 -6.37 20.60
N GLY A 122 -16.47 -6.73 21.49
CA GLY A 122 -17.24 -7.97 21.45
C GLY A 122 -18.56 -7.83 20.68
N PRO A 123 -19.24 -8.96 20.35
CA PRO A 123 -20.54 -8.94 19.71
C PRO A 123 -21.62 -8.29 20.60
N PHE A 124 -22.51 -7.51 20.00
CA PHE A 124 -23.63 -6.90 20.72
C PHE A 124 -24.82 -6.65 19.79
N ALA A 125 -26.00 -7.20 20.13
CA ALA A 125 -27.28 -6.93 19.43
C ALA A 125 -27.20 -7.02 17.89
N GLY A 126 -26.49 -8.03 17.36
CA GLY A 126 -26.27 -8.22 15.92
C GLY A 126 -25.14 -7.37 15.32
N TRP A 127 -24.49 -6.53 16.11
CA TRP A 127 -23.24 -5.89 15.74
C TRP A 127 -22.08 -6.87 15.99
N GLU A 128 -21.45 -7.32 14.92
CA GLU A 128 -20.35 -8.29 14.97
C GLU A 128 -19.05 -7.59 14.62
N PRO A 129 -18.00 -7.68 15.47
CA PRO A 129 -16.71 -7.12 15.16
C PRO A 129 -16.09 -7.80 13.94
N TYR A 130 -15.34 -7.04 13.17
CA TYR A 130 -14.58 -7.57 12.05
C TYR A 130 -13.17 -7.99 12.51
N PRO A 131 -12.56 -9.03 11.90
CA PRO A 131 -11.16 -9.31 12.11
C PRO A 131 -10.29 -8.12 11.70
N ALA A 132 -9.35 -7.77 12.56
CA ALA A 132 -8.48 -6.62 12.40
C ALA A 132 -7.01 -7.02 12.53
N PHE A 133 -6.14 -6.36 11.80
CA PHE A 133 -4.71 -6.55 11.88
C PHE A 133 -3.99 -5.19 11.78
N ASP A 134 -3.07 -4.95 12.68
CA ASP A 134 -2.16 -3.80 12.65
C ASP A 134 -0.75 -4.33 12.42
N ASP A 135 -0.17 -4.00 11.27
CA ASP A 135 1.19 -4.45 10.92
C ASP A 135 2.28 -3.48 11.40
N GLY A 136 1.88 -2.47 12.15
CA GLY A 136 2.74 -1.40 12.66
C GLY A 136 2.83 -0.20 11.73
N VAL A 137 2.52 -0.34 10.45
CA VAL A 137 2.51 0.72 9.44
C VAL A 137 1.08 0.98 8.96
N LEU A 138 0.36 -0.09 8.64
CA LEU A 138 -1.00 -0.04 8.08
C LEU A 138 -2.00 -0.76 8.98
N LEU A 139 -3.23 -0.25 8.95
CA LEU A 139 -4.39 -0.85 9.59
C LEU A 139 -5.20 -1.62 8.55
N TRP A 140 -5.53 -2.86 8.88
CA TRP A 140 -6.25 -3.78 8.01
C TRP A 140 -7.55 -4.25 8.66
N VAL A 141 -8.57 -4.43 7.83
CA VAL A 141 -9.83 -5.08 8.18
C VAL A 141 -10.11 -6.22 7.22
N ARG A 142 -10.64 -7.32 7.72
CA ARG A 142 -11.12 -8.42 6.88
C ARG A 142 -12.63 -8.35 6.73
N LEU A 143 -13.09 -8.31 5.48
CA LEU A 143 -14.51 -8.22 5.15
C LEU A 143 -14.91 -9.35 4.19
N ASP A 144 -15.25 -10.51 4.76
CA ASP A 144 -15.51 -11.73 4.00
C ASP A 144 -16.69 -11.60 3.04
N ARG A 145 -17.70 -10.78 3.38
CA ARG A 145 -18.86 -10.51 2.53
C ARG A 145 -18.53 -9.59 1.33
N VAL A 146 -17.51 -8.76 1.46
CA VAL A 146 -17.06 -7.86 0.38
C VAL A 146 -16.13 -8.60 -0.57
N GLY A 147 -15.18 -9.37 -0.05
CA GLY A 147 -14.21 -10.10 -0.87
C GLY A 147 -14.80 -11.35 -1.52
N GLY A 148 -15.65 -12.09 -0.81
CA GLY A 148 -16.35 -13.26 -1.34
C GLY A 148 -15.46 -14.46 -1.64
N GLU A 149 -14.21 -14.45 -1.18
CA GLU A 149 -13.24 -15.54 -1.33
C GLU A 149 -12.96 -16.23 0.01
N PRO A 150 -12.28 -17.41 0.03
CA PRO A 150 -11.85 -18.03 1.27
C PRO A 150 -10.98 -17.09 2.11
N PRO A 151 -11.32 -16.86 3.40
CA PRO A 151 -10.58 -15.92 4.22
C PRO A 151 -9.19 -16.44 4.60
N SER A 152 -8.20 -15.57 4.65
CA SER A 152 -6.90 -15.89 5.24
C SER A 152 -6.82 -15.41 6.70
N GLU A 153 -5.93 -16.00 7.47
CA GLU A 153 -5.71 -15.62 8.87
C GLU A 153 -5.13 -14.20 8.98
N ARG A 154 -4.23 -13.83 8.03
CA ARG A 154 -3.54 -12.54 8.02
C ARG A 154 -3.49 -11.96 6.60
N PRO A 155 -3.37 -10.62 6.46
CA PRO A 155 -3.11 -10.00 5.17
C PRO A 155 -1.71 -10.35 4.66
N TYR A 156 -1.50 -10.19 3.36
CA TYR A 156 -0.16 -10.16 2.82
C TYR A 156 0.54 -8.86 3.26
N VAL A 157 1.66 -9.00 3.94
CA VAL A 157 2.54 -7.89 4.33
C VAL A 157 3.93 -8.18 3.78
N PRO A 158 4.51 -7.32 2.93
CA PRO A 158 5.85 -7.53 2.41
C PRO A 158 6.89 -7.43 3.53
N VAL A 159 8.07 -8.02 3.28
CA VAL A 159 9.20 -7.87 4.19
C VAL A 159 9.69 -6.42 4.11
N ARG A 160 9.54 -5.69 5.19
CA ARG A 160 9.99 -4.29 5.34
C ARG A 160 11.31 -4.19 6.10
N PRO A 161 12.08 -3.11 5.90
CA PRO A 161 13.21 -2.80 6.78
C PRO A 161 12.74 -2.71 8.23
N ARG A 162 13.67 -2.95 9.15
CA ARG A 162 13.38 -2.79 10.59
C ARG A 162 13.08 -1.33 10.91
N ALA A 163 12.15 -1.07 11.83
CA ALA A 163 11.68 0.29 12.15
C ALA A 163 12.79 1.27 12.55
N TRP A 164 13.87 0.79 13.15
CA TRP A 164 15.01 1.64 13.50
C TRP A 164 16.00 1.93 12.34
N ASP A 165 15.87 1.21 11.22
CA ASP A 165 16.69 1.37 10.01
C ASP A 165 15.94 2.09 8.89
N ALA A 166 14.68 2.46 9.11
CA ALA A 166 13.82 3.01 8.08
C ALA A 166 13.04 4.25 8.56
N VAL A 167 12.67 5.07 7.59
CA VAL A 167 11.69 6.15 7.77
C VAL A 167 10.41 5.72 7.09
N GLU A 168 9.33 5.72 7.85
CA GLU A 168 7.99 5.41 7.34
C GLU A 168 7.31 6.66 6.80
N ALA A 169 6.72 6.54 5.61
CA ALA A 169 5.87 7.57 5.02
C ALA A 169 4.62 6.91 4.42
N VAL A 170 3.44 7.34 4.84
CA VAL A 170 2.16 6.88 4.31
C VAL A 170 1.44 8.06 3.67
N TYR A 171 1.00 7.86 2.42
CA TYR A 171 0.13 8.79 1.69
C TYR A 171 -1.19 8.11 1.38
N ARG A 172 -2.29 8.83 1.55
CA ARG A 172 -3.63 8.38 1.19
C ARG A 172 -4.23 9.31 0.15
N GLY A 173 -4.77 8.74 -0.92
CA GLY A 173 -5.49 9.46 -1.97
C GLY A 173 -6.79 8.75 -2.32
N VAL A 174 -7.73 9.46 -2.94
CA VAL A 174 -8.97 8.91 -3.50
C VAL A 174 -8.97 9.18 -4.99
N GLY A 175 -9.20 8.14 -5.79
CA GLY A 175 -9.30 8.19 -7.24
C GLY A 175 -10.66 7.73 -7.76
N ARG A 176 -10.99 8.09 -8.99
CA ARG A 176 -12.17 7.59 -9.72
C ARG A 176 -11.71 6.55 -10.74
N CYS A 177 -11.40 5.37 -10.26
CA CYS A 177 -10.90 4.24 -11.04
C CYS A 177 -11.20 2.95 -10.30
N GLU A 178 -11.11 1.83 -10.99
CA GLU A 178 -11.17 0.52 -10.35
C GLU A 178 -9.85 0.23 -9.59
N PRO A 179 -9.87 -0.58 -8.52
CA PRO A 179 -8.63 -1.02 -7.86
C PRO A 179 -7.61 -1.66 -8.82
N GLU A 180 -8.09 -2.41 -9.81
CA GLU A 180 -7.25 -3.04 -10.84
C GLU A 180 -6.53 -2.02 -11.73
N ASP A 181 -7.12 -0.84 -12.00
CA ASP A 181 -6.47 0.23 -12.76
C ASP A 181 -5.26 0.78 -11.99
N VAL A 182 -5.37 0.88 -10.67
CA VAL A 182 -4.24 1.28 -9.81
C VAL A 182 -3.13 0.24 -9.88
N VAL A 183 -3.48 -1.05 -9.81
CA VAL A 183 -2.51 -2.14 -9.91
C VAL A 183 -1.85 -2.17 -11.28
N ALA A 184 -2.63 -2.07 -12.37
CA ALA A 184 -2.12 -2.01 -13.73
C ALA A 184 -1.16 -0.83 -13.94
N ASN A 185 -1.54 0.35 -13.47
CA ASN A 185 -0.69 1.55 -13.55
C ASN A 185 0.63 1.36 -12.80
N ARG A 186 0.61 0.76 -11.62
CA ARG A 186 1.80 0.53 -10.80
C ARG A 186 2.68 -0.61 -11.32
N LEU A 187 2.11 -1.56 -12.06
CA LEU A 187 2.85 -2.62 -12.75
C LEU A 187 3.51 -2.16 -14.05
N ASP A 188 3.12 -1.00 -14.60
CA ASP A 188 3.74 -0.44 -15.80
C ASP A 188 5.03 0.33 -15.46
N PRO A 189 6.23 -0.24 -15.67
CA PRO A 189 7.45 0.49 -15.38
C PRO A 189 7.76 1.59 -16.42
N TRP A 190 7.27 1.44 -17.67
CA TRP A 190 7.63 2.33 -18.77
C TRP A 190 7.03 3.73 -18.64
N HIS A 191 5.86 3.88 -17.98
CA HIS A 191 5.29 5.20 -17.76
C HIS A 191 6.11 6.04 -16.75
N GLY A 192 6.88 5.38 -15.89
CA GLY A 192 7.55 6.04 -14.75
C GLY A 192 8.40 7.23 -15.15
N ALA A 193 9.34 7.05 -16.09
CA ALA A 193 10.24 8.15 -16.51
C ALA A 193 9.54 9.21 -17.34
N TRP A 194 8.57 8.83 -18.18
CA TRP A 194 7.85 9.76 -19.04
C TRP A 194 6.79 10.55 -18.30
N PHE A 195 5.94 9.88 -17.54
CA PHE A 195 4.81 10.49 -16.83
C PHE A 195 5.22 11.18 -15.52
N HIS A 196 6.31 10.70 -14.88
CA HIS A 196 6.84 11.28 -13.65
C HIS A 196 8.22 11.93 -13.82
N PRO A 197 8.35 12.90 -14.73
CA PRO A 197 9.65 13.47 -15.14
C PRO A 197 10.37 14.22 -14.02
N TYR A 198 9.66 14.56 -12.94
CA TYR A 198 10.24 15.20 -11.75
C TYR A 198 10.97 14.21 -10.83
N SER A 199 10.57 12.92 -10.88
CA SER A 199 11.06 11.91 -9.97
C SER A 199 12.07 10.97 -10.61
N PHE A 200 11.89 10.62 -11.90
CA PHE A 200 12.64 9.56 -12.56
C PHE A 200 13.35 10.01 -13.82
N VAL A 201 14.46 9.34 -14.11
CA VAL A 201 15.22 9.49 -15.35
C VAL A 201 16.06 8.22 -15.59
N ASP A 202 16.47 7.99 -16.84
CA ASP A 202 17.32 6.86 -17.24
C ASP A 202 16.69 5.49 -16.87
N LEU A 203 15.38 5.35 -17.09
CA LEU A 203 14.68 4.10 -16.80
C LEU A 203 14.92 3.09 -17.92
N THR A 204 15.35 1.89 -17.53
CA THR A 204 15.50 0.73 -18.42
C THR A 204 14.89 -0.50 -17.73
N VAL A 205 13.98 -1.18 -18.40
CA VAL A 205 13.45 -2.47 -17.94
C VAL A 205 14.49 -3.55 -18.23
N THR A 206 14.98 -4.21 -17.19
CA THR A 206 16.04 -5.23 -17.25
C THR A 206 15.53 -6.63 -17.01
N GLY A 207 14.31 -6.80 -16.49
CA GLY A 207 13.64 -8.08 -16.31
C GLY A 207 12.13 -7.92 -16.45
N THR A 208 11.49 -8.93 -17.04
CA THR A 208 10.04 -8.99 -17.22
C THR A 208 9.52 -10.35 -16.73
N PRO A 209 8.20 -10.47 -16.43
CA PRO A 209 7.60 -11.74 -16.01
C PRO A 209 7.80 -12.90 -16.99
N ALA A 210 8.10 -12.62 -18.25
CA ALA A 210 8.36 -13.62 -19.28
C ALA A 210 9.76 -14.22 -19.21
N ASP A 211 10.70 -13.55 -18.55
CA ASP A 211 12.11 -13.97 -18.48
C ASP A 211 12.32 -15.10 -17.47
N ASP A 212 11.49 -15.17 -16.43
CA ASP A 212 11.51 -16.23 -15.42
C ASP A 212 10.09 -16.62 -14.98
N PRO A 213 9.51 -17.67 -15.58
CA PRO A 213 8.17 -18.13 -15.19
C PRO A 213 8.09 -18.73 -13.78
N ALA A 214 9.23 -19.09 -13.18
CA ALA A 214 9.28 -19.62 -11.81
C ALA A 214 9.38 -18.53 -10.75
N ASP A 215 9.80 -17.33 -11.14
CA ASP A 215 9.81 -16.16 -10.28
C ASP A 215 8.46 -15.44 -10.34
N ASP A 216 8.11 -14.78 -9.26
CA ASP A 216 6.85 -14.05 -9.22
C ASP A 216 6.81 -13.01 -10.36
N ASP A 217 5.63 -12.67 -10.84
CA ASP A 217 5.31 -11.83 -11.99
C ASP A 217 5.87 -10.41 -11.95
N GLY A 218 7.12 -10.24 -11.53
CA GLY A 218 7.74 -8.96 -11.29
C GLY A 218 8.45 -8.35 -12.50
N PHE A 219 8.45 -7.03 -12.58
CA PHE A 219 9.29 -6.26 -13.49
C PHE A 219 10.51 -5.75 -12.74
N THR A 220 11.68 -5.88 -13.32
CA THR A 220 12.93 -5.30 -12.78
C THR A 220 13.37 -4.13 -13.64
N VAL A 221 13.75 -3.04 -13.00
CA VAL A 221 14.16 -1.82 -13.67
C VAL A 221 15.45 -1.26 -13.08
N ASP A 222 16.30 -0.73 -13.94
CA ASP A 222 17.32 0.23 -13.57
C ASP A 222 16.76 1.63 -13.79
N VAL A 223 16.80 2.47 -12.76
CA VAL A 223 16.26 3.83 -12.81
C VAL A 223 17.07 4.75 -11.92
N SER A 224 17.08 6.05 -12.25
CA SER A 224 17.69 7.06 -11.41
C SER A 224 16.61 7.98 -10.83
N PHE A 225 16.56 8.09 -9.51
CA PHE A 225 15.74 9.09 -8.82
C PHE A 225 16.41 10.48 -8.92
N LYS A 226 15.65 11.48 -9.31
CA LYS A 226 16.12 12.88 -9.31
C LYS A 226 16.08 13.44 -7.89
N VAL A 227 17.21 14.01 -7.47
CA VAL A 227 17.31 14.70 -6.17
C VAL A 227 17.20 16.20 -6.37
N ALA A 228 18.07 16.77 -7.23
CA ALA A 228 18.05 18.19 -7.57
C ALA A 228 18.82 18.42 -8.89
N GLY A 229 18.23 19.14 -9.82
CA GLY A 229 18.91 19.54 -11.07
C GLY A 229 19.51 18.36 -11.84
N ARG A 230 20.84 18.18 -11.76
CA ARG A 230 21.59 17.09 -12.38
C ARG A 230 21.95 15.95 -11.41
N LEU A 231 21.61 16.10 -10.15
CA LEU A 231 21.96 15.15 -9.12
C LEU A 231 20.91 14.03 -9.07
N VAL A 232 21.37 12.80 -9.23
CA VAL A 232 20.49 11.61 -9.28
C VAL A 232 21.05 10.48 -8.41
N VAL A 233 20.16 9.59 -7.97
CA VAL A 233 20.45 8.36 -7.23
C VAL A 233 20.04 7.17 -8.11
N PRO A 234 21.01 6.44 -8.69
CA PRO A 234 20.71 5.23 -9.45
C PRO A 234 20.37 4.09 -8.50
N VAL A 235 19.31 3.35 -8.84
CA VAL A 235 18.86 2.16 -8.13
C VAL A 235 18.41 1.10 -9.11
N ARG A 236 18.37 -0.15 -8.64
CA ARG A 236 17.61 -1.23 -9.27
C ARG A 236 16.41 -1.53 -8.39
N ALA A 237 15.23 -1.54 -9.00
CA ALA A 237 13.98 -1.79 -8.31
C ALA A 237 13.23 -2.95 -8.97
N ARG A 238 12.49 -3.72 -8.15
CA ARG A 238 11.61 -4.79 -8.60
C ARG A 238 10.18 -4.49 -8.17
N PHE A 239 9.25 -4.58 -9.12
CA PHE A 239 7.82 -4.42 -8.91
C PHE A 239 7.14 -5.78 -9.00
N SER A 240 6.24 -6.07 -8.08
CA SER A 240 5.39 -7.27 -8.12
C SER A 240 4.01 -6.97 -7.55
N ALA A 241 3.01 -7.79 -7.93
CA ALA A 241 1.66 -7.71 -7.38
C ALA A 241 1.31 -9.03 -6.68
N PRO A 242 1.59 -9.16 -5.39
CA PRO A 242 1.43 -10.41 -4.64
C PRO A 242 -0.03 -10.81 -4.41
N GLU A 243 -0.97 -9.87 -4.55
CA GLU A 243 -2.40 -10.08 -4.39
C GLU A 243 -3.17 -9.06 -5.26
N PRO A 244 -4.51 -9.17 -5.43
CA PRO A 244 -5.26 -8.41 -6.43
C PRO A 244 -5.21 -6.88 -6.31
N ARG A 245 -4.94 -6.36 -5.11
CA ARG A 245 -5.05 -4.93 -4.81
C ARG A 245 -3.75 -4.29 -4.31
N THR A 246 -2.65 -5.05 -4.32
CA THR A 246 -1.36 -4.58 -3.80
C THR A 246 -0.28 -4.68 -4.87
N VAL A 247 0.49 -3.61 -5.04
CA VAL A 247 1.77 -3.63 -5.75
C VAL A 247 2.88 -3.27 -4.78
N VAL A 248 3.95 -4.05 -4.81
CA VAL A 248 5.13 -3.85 -3.98
C VAL A 248 6.32 -3.55 -4.88
N MET A 249 7.02 -2.47 -4.59
CA MET A 249 8.32 -2.16 -5.20
C MET A 249 9.40 -2.32 -4.14
N HIS A 250 10.38 -3.17 -4.41
CA HIS A 250 11.60 -3.32 -3.62
C HIS A 250 12.77 -2.62 -4.31
N ILE A 251 13.52 -1.82 -3.57
CA ILE A 251 14.84 -1.38 -4.03
C ILE A 251 15.83 -2.51 -3.72
N ILE A 252 16.31 -3.19 -4.78
CA ILE A 252 17.14 -4.38 -4.64
C ILE A 252 18.64 -4.08 -4.73
N GLU A 253 19.02 -2.99 -5.42
CA GLU A 253 20.40 -2.54 -5.51
C GLU A 253 20.46 -1.00 -5.49
N GLY A 254 21.57 -0.46 -5.01
CA GLY A 254 21.83 0.97 -4.94
C GLY A 254 21.55 1.57 -3.58
N GLU A 255 21.39 2.89 -3.52
CA GLU A 255 21.05 3.59 -2.29
C GLU A 255 19.62 3.27 -1.86
N GLY A 256 19.44 2.98 -0.60
CA GLY A 256 18.15 2.54 -0.06
C GLY A 256 17.81 1.09 -0.39
N ALA A 257 18.79 0.26 -0.78
CA ALA A 257 18.56 -1.18 -0.95
C ALA A 257 17.92 -1.78 0.31
N GLY A 258 16.86 -2.56 0.14
CA GLY A 258 15.99 -3.04 1.20
C GLY A 258 14.75 -2.16 1.45
N SER A 259 14.71 -0.93 0.92
CA SER A 259 13.50 -0.09 1.01
C SER A 259 12.34 -0.69 0.21
N VAL A 260 11.13 -0.50 0.74
CA VAL A 260 9.88 -1.03 0.17
C VAL A 260 8.91 0.12 -0.04
N VAL A 261 8.28 0.15 -1.20
CA VAL A 261 7.14 1.04 -1.49
C VAL A 261 5.93 0.17 -1.82
N GLU A 262 4.88 0.33 -1.04
CA GLU A 262 3.63 -0.40 -1.20
C GLU A 262 2.55 0.51 -1.77
N THR A 263 1.72 -0.03 -2.64
CA THR A 263 0.50 0.62 -3.10
C THR A 263 -0.65 -0.33 -2.87
N HIS A 264 -1.63 0.11 -2.11
CA HIS A 264 -2.83 -0.66 -1.79
C HIS A 264 -4.06 0.06 -2.34
N ALA A 265 -4.90 -0.64 -3.08
CA ALA A 265 -6.11 -0.12 -3.70
C ALA A 265 -7.35 -0.68 -2.99
N THR A 266 -7.94 0.08 -2.08
CA THR A 266 -9.16 -0.30 -1.37
C THR A 266 -10.39 0.21 -2.13
N PRO A 267 -11.32 -0.64 -2.57
CA PRO A 267 -12.56 -0.20 -3.23
C PRO A 267 -13.45 0.58 -2.26
N LEU A 268 -14.07 1.66 -2.73
CA LEU A 268 -15.01 2.46 -1.94
C LEU A 268 -16.47 2.16 -2.29
N ALA A 269 -16.73 1.60 -3.47
CA ALA A 269 -18.06 1.21 -3.94
C ALA A 269 -18.08 -0.27 -4.34
N PRO A 270 -19.26 -0.94 -4.43
CA PRO A 270 -19.35 -2.36 -4.73
C PRO A 270 -18.81 -2.75 -6.09
N ASP A 271 -18.93 -1.85 -7.06
CA ASP A 271 -18.51 -2.02 -8.46
C ASP A 271 -17.15 -1.36 -8.74
N GLY A 272 -16.44 -0.92 -7.66
CA GLY A 272 -15.21 -0.16 -7.78
C GLY A 272 -15.33 1.17 -8.49
N ARG A 273 -16.43 1.43 -9.19
CA ARG A 273 -16.68 2.69 -9.89
C ARG A 273 -17.03 3.76 -8.87
N GLY A 274 -16.00 4.44 -8.37
CA GLY A 274 -16.19 5.61 -7.52
C GLY A 274 -17.03 6.66 -8.22
N ARG A 275 -18.31 6.76 -7.85
CA ARG A 275 -19.21 7.85 -8.26
C ARG A 275 -19.00 9.06 -7.39
#